data_31a9a962fdd329249891a3d519838182
#
_entry.id   31a9a962fdd329249891a3d519838182
#
_cell.length_a   1.000
_cell.length_b   1.000
_cell.length_c   1.000
_cell.angle_alpha   90.00
_cell.angle_beta   90.00
_cell.angle_gamma   90.00
#
_symmetry.space_group_name_H-M   'P 1'
#
loop_
_entity.id
_entity.type
_entity.pdbx_description
1 polymer ?
#
loop_
_entity_poly.entity_id
_entity_poly.type
_entity_poly.pdbx_seq_one_letter_code
_entity_poly.pdbx_strand_id
1 'polypeptide(L)'
;SGRFLKLGVDAATTATSIDKLENSLGMSRATAQAAIKDFERMSMELGQPLGQTLKDFNELSGHLARFGEDGKRVFKDLAMQARSLGVGVKEAFDVTELFDTFQSAAEVAGKLNAQLGMQLNSTEMMGVSSEQRLKILRAEFELQGTTFKDMDKRQKQMVAEILQTDVASATRLFGDPMEMRAMQRG
;
A
#
# COMPACT_ATOMS: atom_id res chain seq x y z
N SER A 1 4.22 0.48 29.57
CA SER A 1 3.00 0.81 30.27
C SER A 1 1.90 -0.21 29.98
N GLY A 2 0.99 -0.40 30.93
CA GLY A 2 -0.09 -1.37 30.80
C GLY A 2 -1.06 -1.09 29.64
N ARG A 3 -1.19 0.16 29.24
CA ARG A 3 -2.04 0.53 28.11
C ARG A 3 -1.52 -0.03 26.79
N PHE A 4 -0.24 0.11 26.53
CA PHE A 4 0.36 -0.39 25.28
C PHE A 4 0.35 -1.92 25.23
N LEU A 5 0.54 -2.58 26.36
CA LEU A 5 0.44 -4.03 26.43
C LEU A 5 -0.99 -4.50 26.06
N LYS A 6 -2.03 -3.79 26.51
CA LYS A 6 -3.43 -4.10 26.17
C LYS A 6 -3.74 -3.90 24.70
N LEU A 7 -2.99 -3.03 24.00
CA LEU A 7 -3.17 -2.74 22.59
C LEU A 7 -2.31 -3.64 21.68
N GLY A 8 -1.62 -4.63 22.26
CA GLY A 8 -0.80 -5.55 21.50
C GLY A 8 0.50 -4.95 21.00
N VAL A 9 1.06 -4.01 21.76
CA VAL A 9 2.33 -3.37 21.40
C VAL A 9 3.28 -3.38 22.59
N ASP A 10 4.56 -3.63 22.33
CA ASP A 10 5.62 -3.54 23.32
C ASP A 10 6.30 -2.17 23.30
N ALA A 11 7.06 -1.87 24.37
CA ALA A 11 7.75 -0.59 24.51
C ALA A 11 8.82 -0.39 23.42
N ALA A 12 9.47 -1.46 22.99
CA ALA A 12 10.51 -1.39 21.95
C ALA A 12 9.92 -0.99 20.60
N THR A 13 8.78 -1.56 20.22
CA THR A 13 8.09 -1.22 18.98
C THR A 13 7.65 0.24 19.00
N THR A 14 7.06 0.71 20.10
CA THR A 14 6.65 2.09 20.26
C THR A 14 7.84 3.04 20.15
N ALA A 15 8.94 2.74 20.83
CA ALA A 15 10.15 3.55 20.79
C ALA A 15 10.73 3.63 19.36
N THR A 16 10.73 2.52 18.63
CA THR A 16 11.16 2.48 17.24
C THR A 16 10.27 3.37 16.36
N SER A 17 8.96 3.31 16.56
CA SER A 17 8.02 4.14 15.79
C SER A 17 8.23 5.62 16.05
N ILE A 18 8.44 6.03 17.31
CA ILE A 18 8.73 7.42 17.66
C ILE A 18 10.03 7.87 16.98
N ASP A 19 11.07 7.03 17.03
CA ASP A 19 12.35 7.32 16.37
C ASP A 19 12.17 7.52 14.86
N LYS A 20 11.39 6.66 14.19
CA LYS A 20 11.13 6.78 12.76
C LYS A 20 10.34 8.05 12.42
N LEU A 21 9.36 8.39 13.24
CA LEU A 21 8.59 9.63 13.06
C LEU A 21 9.50 10.86 13.19
N GLU A 22 10.42 10.85 14.15
CA GLU A 22 11.38 11.95 14.31
C GLU A 22 12.39 11.98 13.18
N ASN A 23 13.12 10.88 12.97
CA ASN A 23 14.30 10.85 12.12
C ASN A 23 13.99 10.60 10.65
N SER A 24 12.96 9.84 10.34
CA SER A 24 12.58 9.58 8.94
C SER A 24 11.59 10.62 8.42
N LEU A 25 10.60 11.00 9.24
CA LEU A 25 9.54 11.90 8.81
C LEU A 25 9.73 13.37 9.26
N GLY A 26 10.77 13.64 10.03
CA GLY A 26 11.12 15.02 10.42
C GLY A 26 10.22 15.64 11.48
N MET A 27 9.47 14.84 12.25
CA MET A 27 8.62 15.36 13.32
C MET A 27 9.43 15.73 14.55
N SER A 28 8.94 16.72 15.32
CA SER A 28 9.45 16.97 16.66
C SER A 28 9.09 15.79 17.55
N ARG A 29 9.83 15.63 18.68
CA ARG A 29 9.54 14.53 19.60
C ARG A 29 8.11 14.59 20.13
N ALA A 30 7.65 15.78 20.50
CA ALA A 30 6.29 15.97 21.00
C ALA A 30 5.24 15.57 19.95
N THR A 31 5.44 15.96 18.69
CA THR A 31 4.56 15.60 17.59
C THR A 31 4.59 14.09 17.33
N ALA A 32 5.78 13.49 17.37
CA ALA A 32 5.94 12.05 17.18
C ALA A 32 5.22 11.26 18.27
N GLN A 33 5.35 11.68 19.54
CA GLN A 33 4.65 11.03 20.64
C GLN A 33 3.13 11.17 20.50
N ALA A 34 2.65 12.34 20.10
CA ALA A 34 1.23 12.57 19.86
C ALA A 34 0.70 11.72 18.69
N ALA A 35 1.53 11.47 17.69
CA ALA A 35 1.15 10.66 16.52
C ALA A 35 0.80 9.21 16.91
N ILE A 36 1.33 8.70 18.01
CA ILE A 36 0.98 7.34 18.47
C ILE A 36 -0.51 7.19 18.71
N LYS A 37 -1.18 8.25 19.20
CA LYS A 37 -2.63 8.25 19.36
C LYS A 37 -3.36 8.16 18.03
N ASP A 38 -2.81 8.76 16.99
CA ASP A 38 -3.38 8.67 15.65
C ASP A 38 -3.25 7.23 15.14
N PHE A 39 -2.13 6.56 15.42
CA PHE A 39 -1.97 5.15 15.07
C PHE A 39 -2.92 4.24 15.85
N GLU A 40 -3.24 4.58 17.11
CA GLU A 40 -4.26 3.84 17.86
C GLU A 40 -5.62 3.91 17.15
N ARG A 41 -6.04 5.10 16.74
CA ARG A 41 -7.29 5.28 15.99
C ARG A 41 -7.25 4.57 14.64
N MET A 42 -6.14 4.70 13.94
CA MET A 42 -5.92 4.00 12.67
C MET A 42 -6.07 2.49 12.84
N SER A 43 -5.48 1.94 13.90
CA SER A 43 -5.57 0.50 14.20
C SER A 43 -7.01 0.06 14.43
N MET A 44 -7.80 0.88 15.12
CA MET A 44 -9.21 0.59 15.32
C MET A 44 -9.98 0.58 13.99
N GLU A 45 -9.73 1.56 13.14
CA GLU A 45 -10.35 1.64 11.81
C GLU A 45 -9.93 0.45 10.92
N LEU A 46 -8.66 0.03 11.02
CA LEU A 46 -8.14 -1.11 10.26
C LEU A 46 -8.57 -2.46 10.83
N GLY A 47 -9.07 -2.49 12.07
CA GLY A 47 -9.44 -3.73 12.72
C GLY A 47 -8.25 -4.62 13.07
N GLN A 48 -7.11 -4.03 13.39
CA GLN A 48 -5.89 -4.76 13.77
C GLN A 48 -5.25 -4.17 15.03
N PRO A 49 -4.42 -4.96 15.75
CA PRO A 49 -3.73 -4.46 16.94
C PRO A 49 -2.78 -3.32 16.60
N LEU A 50 -2.61 -2.38 17.54
CA LEU A 50 -1.67 -1.26 17.39
C LEU A 50 -0.26 -1.74 17.06
N GLY A 51 0.20 -2.83 17.68
CA GLY A 51 1.52 -3.39 17.40
C GLY A 51 1.72 -3.73 15.93
N GLN A 52 0.71 -4.26 15.27
CA GLN A 52 0.79 -4.59 13.84
C GLN A 52 0.86 -3.34 12.99
N THR A 53 0.03 -2.34 13.30
CA THR A 53 0.05 -1.05 12.58
C THR A 53 1.42 -0.38 12.70
N LEU A 54 2.00 -0.36 13.89
CA LEU A 54 3.31 0.23 14.10
C LEU A 54 4.42 -0.54 13.41
N LYS A 55 4.36 -1.87 13.40
CA LYS A 55 5.33 -2.70 12.66
C LYS A 55 5.26 -2.41 11.17
N ASP A 56 4.06 -2.34 10.61
CA ASP A 56 3.85 -2.02 9.20
C ASP A 56 4.42 -0.64 8.87
N PHE A 57 4.14 0.35 9.72
CA PHE A 57 4.68 1.69 9.55
C PHE A 57 6.21 1.69 9.62
N ASN A 58 6.79 1.02 10.63
CA ASN A 58 8.24 0.98 10.82
C ASN A 58 8.94 0.38 9.59
N GLU A 59 8.35 -0.65 9.01
CA GLU A 59 8.89 -1.29 7.81
C GLU A 59 8.92 -0.34 6.60
N LEU A 60 7.91 0.53 6.47
CA LEU A 60 7.79 1.45 5.33
C LEU A 60 8.39 2.83 5.59
N SER A 61 8.75 3.14 6.83
CA SER A 61 9.13 4.51 7.24
C SER A 61 10.25 5.12 6.39
N GLY A 62 11.25 4.33 6.00
CA GLY A 62 12.33 4.81 5.15
C GLY A 62 11.85 5.26 3.78
N HIS A 63 10.88 4.56 3.22
CA HIS A 63 10.27 4.92 1.92
C HIS A 63 9.31 6.09 2.04
N LEU A 64 8.74 6.30 3.22
CA LEU A 64 7.82 7.41 3.47
C LEU A 64 8.54 8.73 3.78
N ALA A 65 9.84 8.66 4.02
CA ALA A 65 10.65 9.84 4.40
C ALA A 65 10.56 10.98 3.39
N ARG A 66 10.41 10.67 2.10
CA ARG A 66 10.29 11.70 1.05
C ARG A 66 9.04 12.56 1.19
N PHE A 67 8.03 12.08 1.91
CA PHE A 67 6.79 12.83 2.15
C PHE A 67 6.88 13.69 3.42
N GLY A 68 7.97 13.61 4.18
CA GLY A 68 8.12 14.33 5.44
C GLY A 68 7.01 13.97 6.42
N GLU A 69 6.50 14.94 7.15
CA GLU A 69 5.43 14.72 8.13
C GLU A 69 4.15 14.18 7.50
N ASP A 70 3.93 14.42 6.21
CA ASP A 70 2.78 13.91 5.47
C ASP A 70 2.84 12.38 5.26
N GLY A 71 3.99 11.78 5.49
CA GLY A 71 4.17 10.33 5.37
C GLY A 71 3.23 9.51 6.24
N LYS A 72 2.83 10.03 7.39
CA LYS A 72 1.85 9.36 8.25
C LYS A 72 0.49 9.25 7.56
N ARG A 73 0.06 10.32 6.90
CA ARG A 73 -1.21 10.34 6.15
C ARG A 73 -1.15 9.42 4.93
N VAL A 74 -0.04 9.46 4.20
CA VAL A 74 0.18 8.58 3.05
C VAL A 74 0.09 7.11 3.49
N PHE A 75 0.73 6.78 4.61
CA PHE A 75 0.66 5.44 5.18
C PHE A 75 -0.79 5.05 5.52
N LYS A 76 -1.51 5.92 6.20
CA LYS A 76 -2.90 5.66 6.59
C LYS A 76 -3.78 5.36 5.37
N ASP A 77 -3.73 6.24 4.37
CA ASP A 77 -4.57 6.12 3.18
C ASP A 77 -4.31 4.81 2.45
N LEU A 78 -3.02 4.45 2.32
CA LEU A 78 -2.64 3.23 1.65
C LEU A 78 -2.98 1.97 2.49
N ALA A 79 -2.79 2.06 3.81
CA ALA A 79 -3.12 0.95 4.72
C ALA A 79 -4.62 0.64 4.71
N MET A 80 -5.46 1.68 4.70
CA MET A 80 -6.92 1.52 4.60
C MET A 80 -7.30 0.84 3.28
N GLN A 81 -6.70 1.27 2.19
CA GLN A 81 -6.94 0.68 0.88
C GLN A 81 -6.47 -0.77 0.81
N ALA A 82 -5.27 -1.05 1.32
CA ALA A 82 -4.73 -2.41 1.36
C ALA A 82 -5.64 -3.34 2.18
N ARG A 83 -6.14 -2.84 3.32
CA ARG A 83 -7.06 -3.61 4.16
C ARG A 83 -8.34 -3.96 3.41
N SER A 84 -8.90 -3.01 2.68
CA SER A 84 -10.13 -3.26 1.91
C SER A 84 -9.92 -4.30 0.79
N LEU A 85 -8.69 -4.45 0.32
CA LEU A 85 -8.31 -5.38 -0.73
C LEU A 85 -7.81 -6.73 -0.20
N GLY A 86 -7.61 -6.83 1.12
CA GLY A 86 -7.08 -8.06 1.72
C GLY A 86 -5.61 -8.29 1.43
N VAL A 87 -4.83 -7.23 1.17
CA VAL A 87 -3.37 -7.31 0.96
C VAL A 87 -2.63 -6.63 2.08
N GLY A 88 -1.35 -6.93 2.23
CA GLY A 88 -0.48 -6.19 3.14
C GLY A 88 -0.21 -4.79 2.61
N VAL A 89 -0.02 -3.82 3.52
CA VAL A 89 0.26 -2.45 3.12
C VAL A 89 1.56 -2.35 2.31
N LYS A 90 2.56 -3.17 2.65
CA LYS A 90 3.82 -3.21 1.89
C LYS A 90 3.62 -3.73 0.47
N GLU A 91 2.80 -4.76 0.28
CA GLU A 91 2.47 -5.27 -1.06
C GLU A 91 1.85 -4.17 -1.93
N ALA A 92 0.87 -3.45 -1.38
CA ALA A 92 0.23 -2.34 -2.08
C ALA A 92 1.22 -1.21 -2.37
N PHE A 93 2.05 -0.87 -1.39
CA PHE A 93 3.05 0.18 -1.53
C PHE A 93 4.06 -0.15 -2.62
N ASP A 94 4.59 -1.37 -2.64
CA ASP A 94 5.62 -1.79 -3.59
C ASP A 94 5.15 -1.64 -5.04
N VAL A 95 3.90 -1.98 -5.32
CA VAL A 95 3.33 -1.80 -6.67
C VAL A 95 3.26 -0.31 -7.03
N THR A 96 2.81 0.53 -6.10
CA THR A 96 2.70 1.97 -6.36
C THR A 96 4.06 2.64 -6.53
N GLU A 97 5.12 2.12 -5.88
CA GLU A 97 6.48 2.65 -6.01
C GLU A 97 7.08 2.45 -7.40
N LEU A 98 6.56 1.52 -8.19
CA LEU A 98 7.02 1.33 -9.57
C LEU A 98 6.85 2.61 -10.40
N PHE A 99 5.98 3.52 -9.98
CA PHE A 99 5.71 4.76 -10.69
C PHE A 99 6.43 5.98 -10.11
N ASP A 100 7.40 5.77 -9.22
CA ASP A 100 8.11 6.86 -8.57
C ASP A 100 9.20 7.50 -9.43
N THR A 101 9.81 6.74 -10.32
CA THR A 101 10.85 7.26 -11.22
C THR A 101 10.32 7.26 -12.64
N PHE A 102 10.82 8.20 -13.44
CA PHE A 102 10.44 8.32 -14.85
C PHE A 102 10.69 7.01 -15.61
N GLN A 103 11.88 6.42 -15.42
CA GLN A 103 12.24 5.20 -16.13
C GLN A 103 11.34 4.03 -15.77
N SER A 104 11.12 3.80 -14.48
CA SER A 104 10.27 2.69 -14.01
C SER A 104 8.81 2.91 -14.42
N ALA A 105 8.29 4.12 -14.25
CA ALA A 105 6.92 4.45 -14.63
C ALA A 105 6.68 4.22 -16.12
N ALA A 106 7.61 4.69 -16.97
CA ALA A 106 7.50 4.51 -18.43
C ALA A 106 7.57 3.04 -18.81
N GLU A 107 8.45 2.27 -18.18
CA GLU A 107 8.60 0.84 -18.46
C GLU A 107 7.35 0.06 -18.08
N VAL A 108 6.85 0.26 -16.86
CA VAL A 108 5.68 -0.49 -16.36
C VAL A 108 4.42 -0.07 -17.13
N ALA A 109 4.17 1.22 -17.28
CA ALA A 109 3.02 1.70 -18.06
C ALA A 109 3.10 1.21 -19.51
N GLY A 110 4.28 1.27 -20.12
CA GLY A 110 4.49 0.82 -21.49
C GLY A 110 4.19 -0.66 -21.66
N LYS A 111 4.64 -1.49 -20.74
CA LYS A 111 4.38 -2.94 -20.81
C LYS A 111 2.90 -3.27 -20.61
N LEU A 112 2.26 -2.65 -19.61
CA LEU A 112 0.83 -2.87 -19.36
C LEU A 112 0.00 -2.39 -20.55
N ASN A 113 0.33 -1.25 -21.12
CA ASN A 113 -0.37 -0.72 -22.30
C ASN A 113 -0.21 -1.63 -23.51
N ALA A 114 1.02 -2.07 -23.76
CA ALA A 114 1.32 -2.91 -24.92
C ALA A 114 0.72 -4.32 -24.81
N GLN A 115 0.78 -4.91 -23.61
CA GLN A 115 0.38 -6.30 -23.42
C GLN A 115 -1.11 -6.47 -23.13
N LEU A 116 -1.73 -5.48 -22.47
CA LEU A 116 -3.12 -5.57 -22.03
C LEU A 116 -4.04 -4.53 -22.68
N GLY A 117 -3.50 -3.63 -23.51
CA GLY A 117 -4.30 -2.59 -24.12
C GLY A 117 -4.76 -1.51 -23.14
N MET A 118 -4.05 -1.35 -22.03
CA MET A 118 -4.33 -0.27 -21.09
C MET A 118 -3.95 1.08 -21.66
N GLN A 119 -4.43 2.15 -21.03
CA GLN A 119 -4.15 3.54 -21.44
C GLN A 119 -3.55 4.31 -20.26
N LEU A 120 -2.50 3.74 -19.65
CA LEU A 120 -1.80 4.41 -18.56
C LEU A 120 -0.89 5.51 -19.10
N ASN A 121 -0.92 6.66 -18.42
CA ASN A 121 0.00 7.76 -18.70
C ASN A 121 1.04 7.80 -17.60
N SER A 122 2.31 7.54 -17.97
CA SER A 122 3.40 7.46 -16.99
C SER A 122 3.62 8.76 -16.23
N THR A 123 3.49 9.90 -16.91
CA THR A 123 3.66 11.23 -16.27
C THR A 123 2.56 11.47 -15.25
N GLU A 124 1.31 11.15 -15.59
CA GLU A 124 0.18 11.24 -14.66
C GLU A 124 0.41 10.34 -13.44
N MET A 125 0.83 9.09 -13.68
CA MET A 125 1.08 8.14 -12.59
C MET A 125 2.14 8.63 -11.63
N MET A 126 3.18 9.28 -12.13
CA MET A 126 4.23 9.85 -11.28
C MET A 126 3.72 11.00 -10.41
N GLY A 127 2.77 11.78 -10.92
CA GLY A 127 2.30 13.00 -10.28
C GLY A 127 1.21 12.82 -9.23
N VAL A 128 0.65 11.61 -9.10
CA VAL A 128 -0.44 11.36 -8.15
C VAL A 128 0.05 10.59 -6.93
N SER A 129 -0.77 10.56 -5.87
CA SER A 129 -0.44 9.87 -4.62
C SER A 129 -0.40 8.34 -4.82
N SER A 130 0.24 7.63 -3.88
CA SER A 130 0.29 6.17 -3.89
C SER A 130 -1.12 5.56 -3.91
N GLU A 131 -2.02 6.09 -3.09
CA GLU A 131 -3.42 5.65 -3.08
C GLU A 131 -4.08 5.84 -4.44
N GLN A 132 -3.87 6.98 -5.06
CA GLN A 132 -4.45 7.29 -6.36
C GLN A 132 -3.87 6.41 -7.47
N ARG A 133 -2.57 6.12 -7.42
CA ARG A 133 -1.94 5.20 -8.36
C ARG A 133 -2.62 3.83 -8.36
N LEU A 134 -2.89 3.31 -7.16
CA LEU A 134 -3.56 2.02 -7.05
C LEU A 134 -4.98 2.07 -7.57
N LYS A 135 -5.71 3.17 -7.33
CA LYS A 135 -7.05 3.38 -7.88
C LYS A 135 -7.05 3.41 -9.41
N ILE A 136 -6.09 4.12 -10.00
CA ILE A 136 -5.96 4.20 -11.45
C ILE A 136 -5.67 2.83 -12.04
N LEU A 137 -4.73 2.09 -11.47
CA LEU A 137 -4.41 0.74 -11.92
C LEU A 137 -5.63 -0.17 -11.86
N ARG A 138 -6.36 -0.15 -10.76
CA ARG A 138 -7.56 -0.97 -10.60
C ARG A 138 -8.62 -0.61 -11.62
N ALA A 139 -8.83 0.69 -11.86
CA ALA A 139 -9.79 1.17 -12.87
C ALA A 139 -9.41 0.67 -14.27
N GLU A 140 -8.11 0.70 -14.61
CA GLU A 140 -7.64 0.21 -15.90
C GLU A 140 -7.86 -1.30 -16.06
N PHE A 141 -7.62 -2.08 -14.99
CA PHE A 141 -7.94 -3.51 -15.03
C PHE A 141 -9.44 -3.77 -15.21
N GLU A 142 -10.29 -2.97 -14.58
CA GLU A 142 -11.75 -3.10 -14.72
C GLU A 142 -12.24 -2.76 -16.14
N LEU A 143 -11.54 -1.86 -16.83
CA LEU A 143 -11.89 -1.47 -18.20
C LEU A 143 -11.51 -2.55 -19.23
N GLN A 144 -10.70 -3.52 -18.86
CA GLN A 144 -10.38 -4.63 -19.74
C GLN A 144 -11.60 -5.54 -19.90
N GLY A 145 -11.82 -6.09 -21.06
CA GLY A 145 -12.94 -7.00 -21.29
C GLY A 145 -12.85 -8.29 -20.48
N THR A 146 -11.65 -8.63 -20.01
CA THR A 146 -11.39 -9.80 -19.18
C THR A 146 -10.82 -9.33 -17.85
N THR A 147 -11.47 -9.68 -16.73
CA THR A 147 -10.95 -9.34 -15.40
C THR A 147 -9.67 -10.13 -15.12
N PHE A 148 -8.83 -9.65 -14.20
CA PHE A 148 -7.58 -10.34 -13.88
C PHE A 148 -7.81 -11.81 -13.51
N LYS A 149 -8.85 -12.10 -12.73
CA LYS A 149 -9.16 -13.48 -12.32
C LYS A 149 -9.45 -14.40 -13.50
N ASP A 150 -10.05 -13.86 -14.57
CA ASP A 150 -10.45 -14.63 -15.75
C ASP A 150 -9.35 -14.74 -16.81
N MET A 151 -8.21 -14.09 -16.59
CA MET A 151 -7.04 -14.25 -17.44
C MET A 151 -6.49 -15.67 -17.33
N ASP A 152 -5.88 -16.15 -18.41
CA ASP A 152 -5.23 -17.47 -18.35
C ASP A 152 -3.95 -17.40 -17.48
N LYS A 153 -3.40 -18.56 -17.17
CA LYS A 153 -2.23 -18.69 -16.30
C LYS A 153 -1.05 -17.87 -16.81
N ARG A 154 -0.81 -17.89 -18.11
CA ARG A 154 0.30 -17.17 -18.74
C ARG A 154 0.13 -15.65 -18.59
N GLN A 155 -1.07 -15.15 -18.84
CA GLN A 155 -1.37 -13.72 -18.70
C GLN A 155 -1.23 -13.27 -17.24
N LYS A 156 -1.72 -14.06 -16.29
CA LYS A 156 -1.58 -13.75 -14.87
C LYS A 156 -0.11 -13.66 -14.44
N GLN A 157 0.70 -14.60 -14.91
CA GLN A 157 2.14 -14.59 -14.63
C GLN A 157 2.82 -13.39 -15.24
N MET A 158 2.46 -13.03 -16.47
CA MET A 158 3.02 -11.86 -17.16
C MET A 158 2.70 -10.58 -16.40
N VAL A 159 1.46 -10.40 -15.97
CA VAL A 159 1.06 -9.22 -15.17
C VAL A 159 1.84 -9.16 -13.87
N ALA A 160 1.91 -10.29 -13.15
CA ALA A 160 2.65 -10.36 -11.89
C ALA A 160 4.12 -9.98 -12.09
N GLU A 161 4.75 -10.46 -13.16
CA GLU A 161 6.14 -10.10 -13.47
C GLU A 161 6.30 -8.61 -13.77
N ILE A 162 5.39 -8.02 -14.56
CA ILE A 162 5.44 -6.58 -14.86
C ILE A 162 5.33 -5.77 -13.58
N LEU A 163 4.44 -6.16 -12.67
CA LEU A 163 4.19 -5.47 -11.41
C LEU A 163 5.15 -5.89 -10.30
N GLN A 164 6.10 -6.78 -10.60
CA GLN A 164 7.11 -7.26 -9.66
C GLN A 164 6.49 -7.82 -8.36
N THR A 165 5.43 -8.56 -8.53
CA THR A 165 4.70 -9.21 -7.44
C THR A 165 4.40 -10.66 -7.81
N ASP A 166 3.71 -11.40 -6.94
CA ASP A 166 3.25 -12.76 -7.28
C ASP A 166 1.80 -12.75 -7.76
N VAL A 167 1.37 -13.87 -8.34
CA VAL A 167 0.00 -14.00 -8.88
C VAL A 167 -1.04 -13.85 -7.78
N ALA A 168 -0.79 -14.37 -6.58
CA ALA A 168 -1.73 -14.27 -5.47
C ALA A 168 -1.94 -12.81 -5.05
N SER A 169 -0.86 -12.03 -4.91
CA SER A 169 -0.94 -10.60 -4.61
C SER A 169 -1.65 -9.83 -5.71
N ALA A 170 -1.31 -10.10 -6.97
CA ALA A 170 -1.97 -9.45 -8.11
C ALA A 170 -3.46 -9.76 -8.14
N THR A 171 -3.87 -10.98 -7.80
CA THR A 171 -5.28 -11.37 -7.71
C THR A 171 -6.01 -10.55 -6.65
N ARG A 172 -5.40 -10.38 -5.47
CA ARG A 172 -5.99 -9.57 -4.40
C ARG A 172 -6.07 -8.09 -4.78
N LEU A 173 -5.03 -7.57 -5.43
CA LEU A 173 -4.96 -6.16 -5.82
C LEU A 173 -5.92 -5.82 -6.97
N PHE A 174 -6.07 -6.70 -7.95
CA PHE A 174 -6.73 -6.39 -9.22
C PHE A 174 -7.83 -7.36 -9.62
N GLY A 175 -8.15 -8.34 -8.78
CA GLY A 175 -9.25 -9.25 -9.03
C GLY A 175 -10.61 -8.57 -8.81
N ASP A 176 -11.68 -9.32 -9.08
CA ASP A 176 -13.05 -8.84 -8.94
C ASP A 176 -13.34 -8.46 -7.50
N PRO A 177 -13.81 -7.22 -7.23
CA PRO A 177 -14.17 -6.80 -5.88
C PRO A 177 -15.19 -7.70 -5.19
N MET A 178 -16.13 -8.29 -5.93
CA MET A 178 -17.12 -9.20 -5.37
C MET A 178 -16.48 -10.52 -4.93
N GLU A 179 -15.54 -11.05 -5.71
CA GLU A 179 -14.80 -12.24 -5.35
C GLU A 179 -13.95 -12.02 -4.10
N MET A 180 -13.31 -10.84 -3.99
CA MET A 180 -12.53 -10.52 -2.81
C MET A 180 -13.38 -10.42 -1.55
N ARG A 181 -14.60 -9.87 -1.65
CA ARG A 181 -15.54 -9.85 -0.53
C ARG A 181 -15.92 -11.27 -0.10
N ALA A 182 -16.12 -12.16 -1.05
CA ALA A 182 -16.42 -13.57 -0.77
C ALA A 182 -15.25 -14.24 -0.06
N MET A 183 -14.02 -13.99 -0.48
CA MET A 183 -12.80 -14.52 0.15
C MET A 183 -12.63 -13.99 1.58
N GLN A 184 -12.97 -12.74 1.84
CA GLN A 184 -12.89 -12.14 3.17
C GLN A 184 -13.95 -12.68 4.12
N ARG A 185 -15.06 -13.20 3.62
CA ARG A 185 -16.14 -13.81 4.42
C ARG A 185 -15.89 -15.28 4.74
N GLY A 186 -15.04 -15.92 3.97
CA GLY A 186 -14.64 -17.30 4.20
C GLY A 186 -13.50 -17.40 5.21
#